data_30993d06555a6efb6c58752b784772f3
#
_entry.id   30993d06555a6efb6c58752b784772f3
#
_cell.length_a   1.000
_cell.length_b   1.000
_cell.length_c   1.000
_cell.angle_alpha   90.00
_cell.angle_beta   90.00
_cell.angle_gamma   90.00
#
_symmetry.space_group_name_H-M   'P 1'
#
loop_
_entity.id
_entity.type
_entity.pdbx_description
1 polymer ?
#
loop_
_entity_poly.entity_id
_entity_poly.type
_entity_poly.pdbx_seq_one_letter_code
_entity_poly.pdbx_strand_id
1 'polypeptide(L)'
;MNILDGKATSIALQEEIAAEVTKVIAAGGKRPHLAAVLIGMDPASRAYVGHKVKACAKAGFESSTIERGKEISQTELLDIVQDLNNDTSVDGFIVQLPLPDHIDATQIIEAIDPRKDVDGFHPVNVGKMSLGLPTFLPATPSGIMTLLKRHGILTEGMHAVVIGRSDIVGNPMSSLLSRNSEPGNCTVTQCHSRTVDLKSHTLKADILIAAIGKPHFITSDMVKEGAIVIDVGINRIPDSTRKSGSRLTGDVDYDNVAQKCSWITPVPGGVGPMTIASLLENTLQASLQNADGIS
;
A
#
# COMPACT_ATOMS: atom_id res chain seq x y z
N MET A 1 -12.14 -21.72 -6.92
CA MET A 1 -11.76 -20.31 -6.66
C MET A 1 -11.76 -20.05 -5.18
N ASN A 2 -10.68 -19.48 -4.66
CA ASN A 2 -10.54 -19.02 -3.28
C ASN A 2 -10.46 -17.48 -3.27
N ILE A 3 -10.90 -16.88 -2.16
CA ILE A 3 -10.83 -15.43 -1.99
C ILE A 3 -9.61 -15.07 -1.16
N LEU A 4 -8.79 -14.14 -1.67
CA LEU A 4 -7.76 -13.48 -0.89
C LEU A 4 -8.41 -12.37 -0.07
N ASP A 5 -8.93 -12.75 1.11
CA ASP A 5 -9.66 -11.82 1.99
C ASP A 5 -8.68 -10.91 2.75
N GLY A 6 -8.40 -9.77 2.12
CA GLY A 6 -7.54 -8.75 2.73
C GLY A 6 -8.18 -8.07 3.93
N LYS A 7 -9.51 -8.01 4.00
CA LYS A 7 -10.19 -7.43 5.17
C LYS A 7 -10.00 -8.29 6.41
N ALA A 8 -10.23 -9.59 6.32
CA ALA A 8 -10.02 -10.52 7.44
C ALA A 8 -8.54 -10.56 7.84
N THR A 9 -7.63 -10.67 6.86
CA THR A 9 -6.18 -10.68 7.08
C THR A 9 -5.69 -9.38 7.74
N SER A 10 -6.19 -8.22 7.30
CA SER A 10 -5.86 -6.92 7.87
C SER A 10 -6.34 -6.78 9.32
N ILE A 11 -7.52 -7.30 9.65
CA ILE A 11 -8.04 -7.29 11.03
C ILE A 11 -7.11 -8.11 11.93
N ALA A 12 -6.77 -9.33 11.54
CA ALA A 12 -5.88 -10.18 12.32
C ALA A 12 -4.50 -9.53 12.54
N LEU A 13 -3.92 -8.93 11.47
CA LEU A 13 -2.64 -8.24 11.60
C LEU A 13 -2.74 -7.00 12.51
N GLN A 14 -3.82 -6.22 12.44
CA GLN A 14 -4.03 -5.09 13.35
C GLN A 14 -4.20 -5.52 14.81
N GLU A 15 -4.80 -6.67 15.07
CA GLU A 15 -4.89 -7.26 16.42
C GLU A 15 -3.51 -7.70 16.94
N GLU A 16 -2.69 -8.31 16.11
CA GLU A 16 -1.30 -8.66 16.44
C GLU A 16 -0.48 -7.40 16.76
N ILE A 17 -0.59 -6.35 15.94
CA ILE A 17 0.06 -5.05 16.17
C ILE A 17 -0.41 -4.44 17.50
N ALA A 18 -1.71 -4.45 17.78
CA ALA A 18 -2.27 -3.91 19.02
C ALA A 18 -1.74 -4.65 20.27
N ALA A 19 -1.59 -5.97 20.17
CA ALA A 19 -1.00 -6.77 21.23
C ALA A 19 0.48 -6.41 21.47
N GLU A 20 1.25 -6.15 20.39
CA GLU A 20 2.63 -5.73 20.51
C GLU A 20 2.75 -4.31 21.10
N VAL A 21 1.93 -3.37 20.67
CA VAL A 21 1.85 -2.01 21.27
C VAL A 21 1.55 -2.09 22.76
N THR A 22 0.64 -2.97 23.15
CA THR A 22 0.32 -3.18 24.57
C THR A 22 1.55 -3.63 25.37
N LYS A 23 2.38 -4.53 24.82
CA LYS A 23 3.62 -4.97 25.45
C LYS A 23 4.64 -3.82 25.54
N VAL A 24 4.80 -3.03 24.48
CA VAL A 24 5.70 -1.87 24.46
C VAL A 24 5.32 -0.90 25.59
N ILE A 25 4.03 -0.56 25.70
CA ILE A 25 3.55 0.36 26.75
C ILE A 25 3.73 -0.24 28.15
N ALA A 26 3.45 -1.52 28.33
CA ALA A 26 3.63 -2.20 29.63
C ALA A 26 5.10 -2.25 30.06
N ALA A 27 6.04 -2.27 29.10
CA ALA A 27 7.47 -2.18 29.35
C ALA A 27 7.99 -0.73 29.59
N GLY A 28 7.10 0.27 29.64
CA GLY A 28 7.46 1.67 29.84
C GLY A 28 7.80 2.44 28.57
N GLY A 29 7.62 1.82 27.38
CA GLY A 29 7.80 2.47 26.09
C GLY A 29 6.66 3.47 25.77
N LYS A 30 6.90 4.36 24.83
CA LYS A 30 5.87 5.31 24.35
C LYS A 30 4.90 4.63 23.39
N ARG A 31 3.73 5.22 23.21
CA ARG A 31 2.81 4.84 22.12
C ARG A 31 3.40 5.18 20.78
N PRO A 32 3.35 4.30 19.77
CA PRO A 32 3.69 4.68 18.41
C PRO A 32 2.80 5.82 17.91
N HIS A 33 3.38 6.82 17.26
CA HIS A 33 2.67 8.00 16.77
C HIS A 33 2.80 8.13 15.25
N LEU A 34 1.67 8.06 14.55
CA LEU A 34 1.55 8.30 13.12
C LEU A 34 0.95 9.67 12.86
N ALA A 35 1.67 10.54 12.15
CA ALA A 35 1.11 11.79 11.64
C ALA A 35 0.70 11.64 10.15
N ALA A 36 -0.35 12.34 9.75
CA ALA A 36 -0.81 12.38 8.36
C ALA A 36 -0.99 13.83 7.91
N VAL A 37 -0.37 14.19 6.79
CA VAL A 37 -0.55 15.49 6.15
C VAL A 37 -1.52 15.33 4.99
N LEU A 38 -2.61 16.09 4.99
CA LEU A 38 -3.66 16.07 3.98
C LEU A 38 -3.81 17.45 3.34
N ILE A 39 -3.60 17.51 2.03
CA ILE A 39 -3.71 18.76 1.27
C ILE A 39 -4.97 18.73 0.40
N GLY A 40 -5.78 19.78 0.52
CA GLY A 40 -7.03 19.91 -0.22
C GLY A 40 -8.19 19.16 0.40
N MET A 41 -9.29 19.07 -0.35
CA MET A 41 -10.59 18.61 0.12
C MET A 41 -11.09 17.37 -0.63
N ASP A 42 -10.18 16.62 -1.29
CA ASP A 42 -10.60 15.43 -2.02
C ASP A 42 -11.30 14.41 -1.09
N PRO A 43 -12.56 14.04 -1.37
CA PRO A 43 -13.32 13.15 -0.49
C PRO A 43 -12.72 11.75 -0.36
N ALA A 44 -12.02 11.27 -1.38
CA ALA A 44 -11.38 9.94 -1.34
C ALA A 44 -10.17 9.96 -0.42
N SER A 45 -9.30 10.96 -0.53
CA SER A 45 -8.15 11.17 0.34
C SER A 45 -8.57 11.35 1.80
N ARG A 46 -9.61 12.15 2.07
CA ARG A 46 -10.17 12.33 3.42
C ARG A 46 -10.72 11.03 4.02
N ALA A 47 -11.47 10.27 3.23
CA ALA A 47 -11.99 8.98 3.69
C ALA A 47 -10.85 8.02 4.01
N TYR A 48 -9.79 8.02 3.20
CA TYR A 48 -8.65 7.14 3.38
C TYR A 48 -7.83 7.50 4.62
N VAL A 49 -7.53 8.79 4.85
CA VAL A 49 -6.89 9.27 6.09
C VAL A 49 -7.78 8.94 7.30
N GLY A 50 -9.10 9.14 7.19
CA GLY A 50 -10.04 8.77 8.25
C GLY A 50 -10.02 7.28 8.61
N HIS A 51 -9.80 6.39 7.65
CA HIS A 51 -9.63 4.96 7.92
C HIS A 51 -8.29 4.67 8.62
N LYS A 52 -7.19 5.36 8.23
CA LYS A 52 -5.87 5.25 8.89
C LYS A 52 -5.96 5.69 10.36
N VAL A 53 -6.59 6.84 10.65
CA VAL A 53 -6.79 7.34 12.03
C VAL A 53 -7.60 6.36 12.87
N LYS A 54 -8.69 5.79 12.32
CA LYS A 54 -9.48 4.77 13.03
C LYS A 54 -8.68 3.50 13.30
N ALA A 55 -7.83 3.10 12.37
CA ALA A 55 -6.96 1.93 12.56
C ALA A 55 -5.88 2.19 13.62
N CYS A 56 -5.28 3.38 13.63
CA CYS A 56 -4.36 3.82 14.70
C CYS A 56 -5.03 3.72 16.09
N ALA A 57 -6.23 4.26 16.23
CA ALA A 57 -6.95 4.22 17.51
C ALA A 57 -7.23 2.78 17.97
N LYS A 58 -7.61 1.87 17.05
CA LYS A 58 -7.83 0.45 17.38
C LYS A 58 -6.55 -0.28 17.77
N ALA A 59 -5.43 0.05 17.13
CA ALA A 59 -4.14 -0.55 17.42
C ALA A 59 -3.44 0.08 18.65
N GLY A 60 -4.06 1.07 19.32
CA GLY A 60 -3.48 1.73 20.48
C GLY A 60 -2.42 2.77 20.16
N PHE A 61 -2.33 3.20 18.91
CA PHE A 61 -1.42 4.26 18.45
C PHE A 61 -1.96 5.64 18.79
N GLU A 62 -1.06 6.59 18.93
CA GLU A 62 -1.37 8.01 18.79
C GLU A 62 -1.42 8.38 17.30
N SER A 63 -2.30 9.32 16.94
CA SER A 63 -2.35 9.81 15.57
C SER A 63 -2.71 11.28 15.52
N SER A 64 -2.06 12.03 14.64
CA SER A 64 -2.34 13.43 14.36
C SER A 64 -2.59 13.65 12.87
N THR A 65 -3.42 14.64 12.53
CA THR A 65 -3.70 14.99 11.15
C THR A 65 -3.50 16.49 10.96
N ILE A 66 -2.65 16.85 9.99
CA ILE A 66 -2.42 18.23 9.58
C ILE A 66 -3.16 18.43 8.26
N GLU A 67 -4.24 19.20 8.30
CA GLU A 67 -5.02 19.55 7.11
C GLU A 67 -4.67 20.96 6.63
N ARG A 68 -4.47 21.12 5.31
CA ARG A 68 -4.25 22.40 4.65
C ARG A 68 -5.11 22.49 3.39
N GLY A 69 -5.44 23.72 3.00
CA GLY A 69 -6.13 23.99 1.74
C GLY A 69 -5.27 23.63 0.53
N LYS A 70 -5.91 23.48 -0.62
CA LYS A 70 -5.20 23.18 -1.88
C LYS A 70 -4.29 24.32 -2.34
N GLU A 71 -4.45 25.51 -1.76
CA GLU A 71 -3.71 26.73 -2.09
C GLU A 71 -2.35 26.82 -1.37
N ILE A 72 -2.04 25.87 -0.46
CA ILE A 72 -0.75 25.84 0.22
C ILE A 72 0.41 25.86 -0.80
N SER A 73 1.42 26.65 -0.52
CA SER A 73 2.63 26.68 -1.34
C SER A 73 3.51 25.45 -1.05
N GLN A 74 4.38 25.12 -2.02
CA GLN A 74 5.37 24.06 -1.81
C GLN A 74 6.29 24.35 -0.63
N THR A 75 6.70 25.60 -0.44
CA THR A 75 7.56 26.01 0.69
C THR A 75 6.88 25.74 2.03
N GLU A 76 5.61 26.18 2.19
CA GLU A 76 4.86 25.92 3.43
C GLU A 76 4.68 24.40 3.70
N LEU A 77 4.51 23.59 2.65
CA LEU A 77 4.44 22.13 2.82
C LEU A 77 5.78 21.53 3.21
N LEU A 78 6.90 22.03 2.65
CA LEU A 78 8.25 21.64 3.06
C LEU A 78 8.54 22.01 4.50
N ASP A 79 8.08 23.20 4.99
CA ASP A 79 8.21 23.60 6.38
C ASP A 79 7.46 22.63 7.31
N ILE A 80 6.25 22.21 6.95
CA ILE A 80 5.49 21.19 7.71
C ILE A 80 6.25 19.85 7.74
N VAL A 81 6.83 19.43 6.62
CA VAL A 81 7.63 18.21 6.55
C VAL A 81 8.86 18.32 7.46
N GLN A 82 9.54 19.47 7.46
CA GLN A 82 10.71 19.71 8.33
C GLN A 82 10.33 19.73 9.82
N ASP A 83 9.19 20.31 10.17
CA ASP A 83 8.67 20.31 11.56
C ASP A 83 8.41 18.85 12.01
N LEU A 84 7.76 18.03 11.18
CA LEU A 84 7.51 16.63 11.48
C LEU A 84 8.79 15.78 11.54
N ASN A 85 9.79 16.09 10.70
CA ASN A 85 11.11 15.44 10.79
C ASN A 85 11.77 15.69 12.14
N ASN A 86 11.63 16.92 12.68
CA ASN A 86 12.25 17.34 13.93
C ASN A 86 11.42 16.97 15.18
N ASP A 87 10.14 16.65 15.03
CA ASP A 87 9.28 16.29 16.15
C ASP A 87 9.57 14.87 16.63
N THR A 88 10.26 14.75 17.77
CA THR A 88 10.62 13.47 18.38
C THR A 88 9.41 12.68 18.93
N SER A 89 8.26 13.32 19.07
CA SER A 89 7.03 12.62 19.46
C SER A 89 6.42 11.82 18.32
N VAL A 90 6.70 12.19 17.05
CA VAL A 90 6.22 11.54 15.83
C VAL A 90 7.20 10.47 15.38
N ASP A 91 6.77 9.21 15.33
CA ASP A 91 7.59 8.09 14.89
C ASP A 91 7.65 7.94 13.38
N GLY A 92 6.55 8.23 12.71
CA GLY A 92 6.46 8.23 11.27
C GLY A 92 5.33 9.10 10.78
N PHE A 93 5.43 9.55 9.55
CA PHE A 93 4.36 10.33 8.96
C PHE A 93 4.21 10.07 7.46
N ILE A 94 3.06 10.45 6.95
CA ILE A 94 2.73 10.36 5.54
C ILE A 94 2.28 11.72 5.02
N VAL A 95 2.59 11.99 3.76
CA VAL A 95 1.96 13.08 3.00
C VAL A 95 1.02 12.43 1.99
N GLN A 96 -0.29 12.56 2.23
CA GLN A 96 -1.30 11.85 1.45
C GLN A 96 -1.31 12.30 -0.01
N LEU A 97 -1.01 11.36 -0.91
CA LEU A 97 -1.09 11.56 -2.36
C LEU A 97 -2.54 11.34 -2.88
N PRO A 98 -2.91 11.98 -4.01
CA PRO A 98 -2.11 12.92 -4.79
C PRO A 98 -2.06 14.33 -4.18
N LEU A 99 -1.00 15.06 -4.50
CA LEU A 99 -0.86 16.48 -4.18
C LEU A 99 -1.42 17.35 -5.31
N PRO A 100 -1.74 18.64 -5.07
CA PRO A 100 -2.09 19.60 -6.11
C PRO A 100 -0.98 19.73 -7.18
N ASP A 101 -1.34 19.97 -8.43
CA ASP A 101 -0.43 19.98 -9.59
C ASP A 101 0.74 20.99 -9.49
N HIS A 102 0.60 22.04 -8.70
CA HIS A 102 1.65 23.05 -8.47
C HIS A 102 2.69 22.64 -7.44
N ILE A 103 2.51 21.49 -6.78
CA ILE A 103 3.44 20.95 -5.78
C ILE A 103 4.16 19.75 -6.39
N ASP A 104 5.49 19.79 -6.37
CA ASP A 104 6.32 18.69 -6.78
C ASP A 104 6.34 17.59 -5.70
N ALA A 105 5.58 16.53 -5.94
CA ALA A 105 5.48 15.41 -5.01
C ALA A 105 6.84 14.72 -4.76
N THR A 106 7.74 14.71 -5.73
CA THR A 106 9.08 14.12 -5.60
C THR A 106 9.89 14.87 -4.57
N GLN A 107 9.93 16.20 -4.66
CA GLN A 107 10.64 17.04 -3.70
C GLN A 107 10.08 16.90 -2.27
N ILE A 108 8.76 16.75 -2.15
CA ILE A 108 8.13 16.53 -0.83
C ILE A 108 8.54 15.17 -0.26
N ILE A 109 8.50 14.10 -1.05
CA ILE A 109 8.91 12.76 -0.61
C ILE A 109 10.40 12.75 -0.21
N GLU A 110 11.27 13.36 -1.02
CA GLU A 110 12.71 13.44 -0.74
C GLU A 110 13.06 14.28 0.51
N ALA A 111 12.17 15.19 0.91
CA ALA A 111 12.35 15.98 2.12
C ALA A 111 11.98 15.24 3.42
N ILE A 112 11.25 14.12 3.34
CA ILE A 112 10.90 13.29 4.50
C ILE A 112 12.18 12.60 5.01
N ASP A 113 12.41 12.58 6.33
CA ASP A 113 13.47 11.73 6.90
C ASP A 113 13.17 10.25 6.57
N PRO A 114 14.08 9.52 5.89
CA PRO A 114 13.86 8.11 5.56
C PRO A 114 13.48 7.23 6.76
N ARG A 115 13.88 7.63 7.97
CA ARG A 115 13.53 6.93 9.22
C ARG A 115 12.08 7.17 9.67
N LYS A 116 11.42 8.18 9.11
CA LYS A 116 10.02 8.55 9.37
C LYS A 116 9.10 8.32 8.17
N ASP A 117 9.66 7.93 7.02
CA ASP A 117 8.91 7.60 5.80
C ASP A 117 8.24 6.23 5.92
N VAL A 118 7.17 6.17 6.68
CA VAL A 118 6.44 4.91 6.90
C VAL A 118 5.55 4.47 5.73
N ASP A 119 5.36 5.33 4.71
CA ASP A 119 4.79 4.92 3.41
C ASP A 119 5.82 4.16 2.54
N GLY A 120 7.13 4.32 2.82
CA GLY A 120 8.22 3.62 2.13
C GLY A 120 8.51 4.14 0.73
N PHE A 121 8.26 5.42 0.45
CA PHE A 121 8.42 6.02 -0.87
C PHE A 121 9.73 6.79 -1.06
N HIS A 122 10.42 7.11 0.04
CA HIS A 122 11.69 7.84 -0.02
C HIS A 122 12.73 7.04 -0.83
N PRO A 123 13.51 7.69 -1.74
CA PRO A 123 14.50 7.00 -2.58
C PRO A 123 15.50 6.12 -1.82
N VAL A 124 15.89 6.51 -0.59
CA VAL A 124 16.74 5.68 0.28
C VAL A 124 16.05 4.38 0.65
N ASN A 125 14.77 4.42 1.05
CA ASN A 125 13.98 3.23 1.40
C ASN A 125 13.75 2.34 0.18
N VAL A 126 13.42 2.93 -0.97
CA VAL A 126 13.28 2.21 -2.24
C VAL A 126 14.59 1.55 -2.67
N GLY A 127 15.72 2.25 -2.55
CA GLY A 127 17.04 1.71 -2.82
C GLY A 127 17.40 0.54 -1.89
N LYS A 128 17.20 0.70 -0.59
CA LYS A 128 17.41 -0.37 0.40
C LYS A 128 16.49 -1.57 0.12
N MET A 129 15.21 -1.32 -0.19
CA MET A 129 14.27 -2.37 -0.59
C MET A 129 14.81 -3.14 -1.79
N SER A 130 15.27 -2.47 -2.84
CA SER A 130 15.78 -3.13 -4.05
C SER A 130 17.03 -3.98 -3.78
N LEU A 131 17.86 -3.57 -2.81
CA LEU A 131 19.05 -4.30 -2.37
C LEU A 131 18.75 -5.41 -1.34
N GLY A 132 17.51 -5.54 -0.88
CA GLY A 132 17.15 -6.50 0.16
C GLY A 132 17.61 -6.12 1.57
N LEU A 133 17.96 -4.86 1.79
CA LEU A 133 18.38 -4.34 3.09
C LEU A 133 17.17 -4.00 3.96
N PRO A 134 17.32 -4.03 5.30
CA PRO A 134 16.24 -3.61 6.22
C PRO A 134 15.82 -2.17 5.97
N THR A 135 14.52 -1.99 5.77
CA THR A 135 13.91 -0.68 5.51
C THR A 135 12.38 -0.77 5.60
N PHE A 136 11.70 0.38 5.57
CA PHE A 136 10.26 0.43 5.37
C PHE A 136 9.94 0.07 3.92
N LEU A 137 9.04 -0.89 3.75
CA LEU A 137 8.54 -1.26 2.43
C LEU A 137 7.32 -0.42 2.06
N PRO A 138 7.12 -0.07 0.78
CA PRO A 138 5.90 0.57 0.33
C PRO A 138 4.66 -0.17 0.82
N ALA A 139 3.76 0.53 1.51
CA ALA A 139 2.71 -0.11 2.32
C ALA A 139 1.77 -1.03 1.49
N THR A 140 1.40 -0.63 0.27
CA THR A 140 0.54 -1.46 -0.60
C THR A 140 1.26 -2.73 -1.08
N PRO A 141 2.46 -2.67 -1.66
CA PRO A 141 3.24 -3.86 -2.00
C PRO A 141 3.53 -4.77 -0.80
N SER A 142 3.91 -4.21 0.34
CA SER A 142 4.12 -4.97 1.59
C SER A 142 2.85 -5.71 2.00
N GLY A 143 1.70 -5.04 1.95
CA GLY A 143 0.40 -5.65 2.23
C GLY A 143 0.05 -6.81 1.31
N ILE A 144 0.40 -6.72 0.03
CA ILE A 144 0.22 -7.82 -0.94
C ILE A 144 1.12 -9.00 -0.59
N MET A 145 2.40 -8.76 -0.28
CA MET A 145 3.32 -9.83 0.12
C MET A 145 2.84 -10.52 1.40
N THR A 146 2.39 -9.75 2.38
CA THR A 146 1.79 -10.28 3.62
C THR A 146 0.52 -11.10 3.33
N LEU A 147 -0.34 -10.63 2.42
CA LEU A 147 -1.55 -11.35 2.03
C LEU A 147 -1.21 -12.71 1.40
N LEU A 148 -0.26 -12.75 0.47
CA LEU A 148 0.23 -14.00 -0.15
C LEU A 148 0.77 -14.96 0.92
N LYS A 149 1.62 -14.47 1.82
CA LYS A 149 2.22 -15.27 2.90
C LYS A 149 1.17 -15.85 3.84
N ARG A 150 0.20 -15.04 4.27
CA ARG A 150 -0.85 -15.47 5.23
C ARG A 150 -1.82 -16.49 4.64
N HIS A 151 -1.97 -16.52 3.31
CA HIS A 151 -2.77 -17.53 2.62
C HIS A 151 -1.94 -18.76 2.18
N GLY A 152 -0.67 -18.83 2.56
CA GLY A 152 0.19 -19.98 2.24
C GLY A 152 0.48 -20.13 0.75
N ILE A 153 0.47 -19.04 0.00
CA ILE A 153 0.75 -19.05 -1.43
C ILE A 153 2.26 -19.09 -1.63
N LEU A 154 2.75 -20.22 -2.11
CA LEU A 154 4.15 -20.39 -2.50
C LEU A 154 4.37 -19.71 -3.84
N THR A 155 5.30 -18.77 -3.89
CA THR A 155 5.54 -17.92 -5.07
C THR A 155 6.80 -18.34 -5.85
N GLU A 156 7.65 -19.17 -5.26
CA GLU A 156 8.91 -19.61 -5.83
C GLU A 156 8.69 -20.29 -7.20
N GLY A 157 9.44 -19.83 -8.19
CA GLY A 157 9.39 -20.34 -9.56
C GLY A 157 8.17 -19.91 -10.38
N MET A 158 7.21 -19.20 -9.79
CA MET A 158 6.05 -18.69 -10.51
C MET A 158 6.42 -17.54 -11.45
N HIS A 159 5.66 -17.39 -12.53
CA HIS A 159 5.71 -16.23 -13.40
C HIS A 159 4.71 -15.17 -12.92
N ALA A 160 5.19 -14.07 -12.41
CA ALA A 160 4.39 -12.94 -12.01
C ALA A 160 4.34 -11.88 -13.13
N VAL A 161 3.16 -11.41 -13.48
CA VAL A 161 2.96 -10.28 -14.39
C VAL A 161 2.38 -9.11 -13.62
N VAL A 162 3.11 -8.01 -13.58
CA VAL A 162 2.70 -6.76 -12.90
C VAL A 162 2.28 -5.75 -13.96
N ILE A 163 1.00 -5.38 -13.96
CA ILE A 163 0.47 -4.37 -14.89
C ILE A 163 0.41 -3.02 -14.16
N GLY A 164 1.36 -2.17 -14.45
CA GLY A 164 1.60 -0.89 -13.84
C GLY A 164 3.08 -0.67 -13.59
N ARG A 165 3.51 0.60 -13.57
CA ARG A 165 4.91 0.97 -13.28
C ARG A 165 5.01 2.23 -12.44
N SER A 166 4.01 2.45 -11.58
CA SER A 166 4.08 3.55 -10.61
C SER A 166 5.14 3.25 -9.56
N ASP A 167 5.72 4.31 -9.01
CA ASP A 167 6.75 4.20 -7.97
C ASP A 167 6.17 3.74 -6.62
N ILE A 168 4.84 3.88 -6.45
CA ILE A 168 4.15 3.49 -5.22
C ILE A 168 3.65 2.03 -5.22
N VAL A 169 3.45 1.40 -6.39
CA VAL A 169 2.96 0.01 -6.49
C VAL A 169 3.73 -0.81 -7.52
N GLY A 170 3.71 -0.43 -8.81
CA GLY A 170 4.17 -1.30 -9.88
C GLY A 170 5.67 -1.64 -9.79
N ASN A 171 6.52 -0.64 -9.64
CA ASN A 171 7.96 -0.82 -9.49
C ASN A 171 8.31 -1.59 -8.21
N PRO A 172 7.82 -1.20 -7.02
CA PRO A 172 8.07 -1.95 -5.78
C PRO A 172 7.56 -3.40 -5.84
N MET A 173 6.39 -3.63 -6.44
CA MET A 173 5.81 -4.96 -6.54
C MET A 173 6.66 -5.89 -7.40
N SER A 174 7.16 -5.37 -8.54
CA SER A 174 8.08 -6.12 -9.41
C SER A 174 9.38 -6.47 -8.69
N SER A 175 9.92 -5.53 -7.91
CA SER A 175 11.11 -5.74 -7.10
C SER A 175 10.90 -6.79 -6.02
N LEU A 176 9.81 -6.68 -5.23
CA LEU A 176 9.54 -7.61 -4.12
C LEU A 176 9.26 -9.03 -4.60
N LEU A 177 8.50 -9.21 -5.68
CA LEU A 177 8.21 -10.54 -6.23
C LEU A 177 9.44 -11.24 -6.82
N SER A 178 10.43 -10.48 -7.33
CA SER A 178 11.67 -11.05 -7.87
C SER A 178 12.74 -11.34 -6.82
N ARG A 179 12.60 -10.84 -5.58
CA ARG A 179 13.61 -11.00 -4.52
C ARG A 179 13.78 -12.47 -4.12
N ASN A 180 14.99 -12.81 -3.68
CA ASN A 180 15.27 -14.07 -3.01
C ASN A 180 14.68 -14.05 -1.58
N SER A 181 13.38 -14.28 -1.49
CA SER A 181 12.60 -14.29 -0.25
C SER A 181 11.32 -15.10 -0.43
N GLU A 182 10.64 -15.41 0.66
CA GLU A 182 9.31 -16.05 0.63
C GLU A 182 8.29 -15.17 1.38
N PRO A 183 7.26 -14.63 0.69
CA PRO A 183 7.01 -14.65 -0.77
C PRO A 183 8.11 -13.95 -1.57
N GLY A 184 8.29 -14.37 -2.83
CA GLY A 184 9.31 -13.86 -3.75
C GLY A 184 9.73 -14.94 -4.73
N ASN A 185 10.99 -14.92 -5.20
CA ASN A 185 11.57 -15.88 -6.11
C ASN A 185 10.77 -16.10 -7.42
N CYS A 186 9.99 -15.09 -7.84
CA CYS A 186 9.25 -15.12 -9.10
C CYS A 186 10.12 -14.69 -10.27
N THR A 187 9.81 -15.24 -11.47
CA THR A 187 10.17 -14.56 -12.72
C THR A 187 9.14 -13.46 -12.95
N VAL A 188 9.56 -12.20 -13.08
CA VAL A 188 8.65 -11.05 -13.15
C VAL A 188 8.67 -10.43 -14.54
N THR A 189 7.50 -10.21 -15.12
CA THR A 189 7.29 -9.37 -16.29
C THR A 189 6.49 -8.13 -15.88
N GLN A 190 7.09 -6.95 -16.03
CA GLN A 190 6.37 -5.68 -15.80
C GLN A 190 5.81 -5.14 -17.11
N CYS A 191 4.49 -4.88 -17.13
CA CYS A 191 3.77 -4.34 -18.26
C CYS A 191 3.25 -2.92 -17.96
N HIS A 192 3.11 -2.12 -19.00
CA HIS A 192 2.67 -0.73 -18.90
C HIS A 192 1.96 -0.25 -20.18
N SER A 193 1.53 0.99 -20.24
CA SER A 193 0.76 1.57 -21.36
C SER A 193 1.48 1.55 -22.72
N ARG A 194 2.76 1.22 -22.77
CA ARG A 194 3.56 1.07 -24.01
C ARG A 194 3.89 -0.40 -24.32
N THR A 195 3.42 -1.35 -23.51
CA THR A 195 3.63 -2.78 -23.76
C THR A 195 2.84 -3.20 -24.99
N VAL A 196 3.51 -3.82 -25.94
CA VAL A 196 2.89 -4.40 -27.13
C VAL A 196 2.29 -5.75 -26.75
N ASP A 197 1.09 -6.05 -27.24
CA ASP A 197 0.39 -7.32 -27.01
C ASP A 197 0.33 -7.71 -25.52
N LEU A 198 -0.25 -6.81 -24.70
CA LEU A 198 -0.39 -7.01 -23.26
C LEU A 198 -1.01 -8.39 -22.93
N LYS A 199 -1.98 -8.85 -23.73
CA LYS A 199 -2.70 -10.10 -23.52
C LYS A 199 -1.77 -11.32 -23.58
N SER A 200 -0.78 -11.34 -24.47
CA SER A 200 0.19 -12.43 -24.54
C SER A 200 1.06 -12.58 -23.29
N HIS A 201 1.29 -11.46 -22.58
CA HIS A 201 1.99 -11.46 -21.30
C HIS A 201 1.09 -11.94 -20.16
N THR A 202 -0.13 -11.41 -20.08
CA THR A 202 -1.04 -11.73 -18.96
C THR A 202 -1.50 -13.18 -18.98
N LEU A 203 -1.67 -13.80 -20.17
CA LEU A 203 -2.02 -15.21 -20.32
C LEU A 203 -0.93 -16.17 -19.85
N LYS A 204 0.29 -15.69 -19.61
CA LYS A 204 1.40 -16.51 -19.06
C LYS A 204 1.51 -16.39 -17.54
N ALA A 205 0.76 -15.47 -16.93
CA ALA A 205 0.88 -15.17 -15.52
C ALA A 205 0.33 -16.28 -14.63
N ASP A 206 1.13 -16.81 -13.73
CA ASP A 206 0.69 -17.57 -12.57
C ASP A 206 0.14 -16.62 -11.49
N ILE A 207 0.79 -15.46 -11.34
CA ILE A 207 0.36 -14.35 -10.48
C ILE A 207 0.18 -13.11 -11.35
N LEU A 208 -1.02 -12.55 -11.36
CA LEU A 208 -1.34 -11.32 -12.08
C LEU A 208 -1.65 -10.20 -11.10
N ILE A 209 -0.83 -9.13 -11.11
CA ILE A 209 -1.05 -7.92 -10.32
C ILE A 209 -1.62 -6.83 -11.24
N ALA A 210 -2.85 -6.41 -11.00
CA ALA A 210 -3.49 -5.32 -11.73
C ALA A 210 -3.41 -4.01 -10.94
N ALA A 211 -2.59 -3.06 -11.40
CA ALA A 211 -2.34 -1.76 -10.76
C ALA A 211 -2.34 -0.64 -11.79
N ILE A 212 -3.46 -0.48 -12.51
CA ILE A 212 -3.61 0.38 -13.69
C ILE A 212 -4.41 1.64 -13.37
N GLY A 213 -5.36 1.53 -12.43
CA GLY A 213 -6.33 2.58 -12.12
C GLY A 213 -7.40 2.75 -13.21
N LYS A 214 -7.78 1.66 -13.89
CA LYS A 214 -8.83 1.65 -14.91
C LYS A 214 -9.85 0.57 -14.60
N PRO A 215 -11.13 0.93 -14.32
CA PRO A 215 -12.13 -0.04 -13.92
C PRO A 215 -12.34 -1.11 -15.01
N HIS A 216 -12.39 -2.37 -14.58
CA HIS A 216 -12.71 -3.54 -15.41
C HIS A 216 -11.80 -3.71 -16.65
N PHE A 217 -10.57 -3.21 -16.61
CA PHE A 217 -9.63 -3.28 -17.73
C PHE A 217 -9.17 -4.72 -17.98
N ILE A 218 -8.99 -5.52 -16.93
CA ILE A 218 -8.59 -6.92 -17.03
C ILE A 218 -9.84 -7.78 -17.18
N THR A 219 -9.99 -8.37 -18.35
CA THR A 219 -11.11 -9.23 -18.73
C THR A 219 -10.73 -10.71 -18.69
N SER A 220 -11.72 -11.61 -18.68
CA SER A 220 -11.48 -13.05 -18.54
C SER A 220 -10.63 -13.66 -19.64
N ASP A 221 -10.64 -13.12 -20.85
CA ASP A 221 -9.82 -13.56 -21.97
C ASP A 221 -8.33 -13.12 -21.85
N MET A 222 -8.00 -12.27 -20.87
CA MET A 222 -6.64 -11.85 -20.53
C MET A 222 -6.03 -12.66 -19.38
N VAL A 223 -6.77 -13.56 -18.75
CA VAL A 223 -6.33 -14.28 -17.53
C VAL A 223 -6.14 -15.77 -17.84
N LYS A 224 -4.98 -16.30 -17.41
CA LYS A 224 -4.67 -17.74 -17.48
C LYS A 224 -5.59 -18.51 -16.53
N GLU A 225 -6.00 -19.71 -16.96
CA GLU A 225 -6.74 -20.64 -16.08
C GLU A 225 -5.90 -21.00 -14.85
N GLY A 226 -6.51 -20.95 -13.68
CA GLY A 226 -5.84 -21.24 -12.41
C GLY A 226 -4.96 -20.11 -11.87
N ALA A 227 -4.89 -18.95 -12.52
CA ALA A 227 -4.07 -17.83 -12.06
C ALA A 227 -4.49 -17.31 -10.69
N ILE A 228 -3.52 -16.73 -9.97
CA ILE A 228 -3.73 -15.91 -8.77
C ILE A 228 -3.85 -14.46 -9.25
N VAL A 229 -4.98 -13.80 -8.98
CA VAL A 229 -5.23 -12.44 -9.45
C VAL A 229 -5.33 -11.48 -8.26
N ILE A 230 -4.48 -10.47 -8.25
CA ILE A 230 -4.43 -9.44 -7.22
C ILE A 230 -4.80 -8.10 -7.86
N ASP A 231 -5.99 -7.64 -7.54
CA ASP A 231 -6.53 -6.37 -8.00
C ASP A 231 -6.19 -5.27 -6.99
N VAL A 232 -5.32 -4.36 -7.39
CA VAL A 232 -4.90 -3.19 -6.60
C VAL A 232 -5.78 -1.98 -6.90
N GLY A 233 -6.55 -2.03 -7.98
CA GLY A 233 -7.38 -0.92 -8.43
C GLY A 233 -8.43 -0.52 -7.40
N ILE A 234 -8.57 0.77 -7.17
CA ILE A 234 -9.66 1.36 -6.38
C ILE A 234 -10.27 2.48 -7.21
N ASN A 235 -11.28 2.12 -7.99
CA ASN A 235 -11.97 3.04 -8.88
C ASN A 235 -13.36 3.33 -8.33
N ARG A 236 -13.78 4.58 -8.38
CA ARG A 236 -15.13 5.00 -8.04
C ARG A 236 -15.95 5.15 -9.32
N ILE A 237 -16.99 4.34 -9.47
CA ILE A 237 -17.89 4.39 -10.63
C ILE A 237 -19.31 4.78 -10.18
N PRO A 238 -20.09 5.47 -11.05
CA PRO A 238 -21.48 5.79 -10.76
C PRO A 238 -22.31 4.53 -10.45
N ASP A 239 -23.17 4.59 -9.45
CA ASP A 239 -24.10 3.53 -9.08
C ASP A 239 -25.35 4.14 -8.45
N SER A 240 -26.41 4.24 -9.22
CA SER A 240 -27.69 4.82 -8.80
C SER A 240 -28.42 3.97 -7.74
N THR A 241 -28.04 2.72 -7.53
CA THR A 241 -28.63 1.85 -6.50
C THR A 241 -28.08 2.14 -5.10
N ARG A 242 -26.98 2.86 -5.01
CA ARG A 242 -26.34 3.23 -3.76
C ARG A 242 -26.73 4.64 -3.32
N LYS A 243 -26.98 4.82 -2.02
CA LYS A 243 -27.26 6.15 -1.43
C LYS A 243 -26.18 7.19 -1.71
N SER A 244 -24.92 6.75 -1.87
CA SER A 244 -23.77 7.60 -2.21
C SER A 244 -23.70 7.96 -3.69
N GLY A 245 -24.57 7.42 -4.56
CA GLY A 245 -24.54 7.59 -6.01
C GLY A 245 -23.33 6.90 -6.69
N SER A 246 -22.53 6.15 -5.95
CA SER A 246 -21.31 5.52 -6.50
C SER A 246 -20.93 4.25 -5.74
N ARG A 247 -20.14 3.38 -6.38
CA ARG A 247 -19.52 2.21 -5.77
C ARG A 247 -18.03 2.13 -6.10
N LEU A 248 -17.29 1.41 -5.26
CA LEU A 248 -15.91 1.07 -5.53
C LEU A 248 -15.86 -0.20 -6.39
N THR A 249 -14.92 -0.22 -7.33
CA THR A 249 -14.58 -1.38 -8.15
C THR A 249 -13.09 -1.41 -8.43
N GLY A 250 -12.58 -2.57 -8.82
CA GLY A 250 -11.18 -2.76 -9.17
C GLY A 250 -10.88 -2.53 -10.65
N ASP A 251 -9.65 -2.86 -11.01
CA ASP A 251 -9.16 -2.88 -12.39
C ASP A 251 -9.57 -4.18 -13.11
N VAL A 252 -10.00 -5.18 -12.35
CA VAL A 252 -10.38 -6.50 -12.86
C VAL A 252 -11.91 -6.58 -13.00
N ASP A 253 -12.38 -7.14 -14.11
CA ASP A 253 -13.78 -7.57 -14.28
C ASP A 253 -14.03 -8.80 -13.42
N TYR A 254 -14.24 -8.56 -12.12
CA TYR A 254 -14.26 -9.59 -11.08
C TYR A 254 -15.22 -10.73 -11.40
N ASP A 255 -16.46 -10.44 -11.80
CA ASP A 255 -17.52 -11.43 -11.97
C ASP A 255 -17.17 -12.46 -13.08
N ASN A 256 -16.50 -12.01 -14.15
CA ASN A 256 -16.11 -12.85 -15.28
C ASN A 256 -14.72 -13.49 -15.08
N VAL A 257 -13.81 -12.84 -14.36
CA VAL A 257 -12.44 -13.31 -14.12
C VAL A 257 -12.38 -14.32 -12.98
N ALA A 258 -13.16 -14.14 -11.94
CA ALA A 258 -13.10 -14.96 -10.73
C ALA A 258 -13.22 -16.47 -11.02
N GLN A 259 -14.08 -16.84 -11.97
CA GLN A 259 -14.31 -18.25 -12.33
C GLN A 259 -13.08 -18.96 -12.87
N LYS A 260 -12.11 -18.21 -13.41
CA LYS A 260 -10.84 -18.75 -13.95
C LYS A 260 -9.72 -18.82 -12.92
N CYS A 261 -9.86 -18.10 -11.80
CA CYS A 261 -8.79 -17.96 -10.81
C CYS A 261 -8.72 -19.12 -9.82
N SER A 262 -7.51 -19.48 -9.40
CA SER A 262 -7.33 -20.26 -8.16
C SER A 262 -7.57 -19.39 -6.93
N TRP A 263 -7.06 -18.16 -6.96
CA TRP A 263 -7.23 -17.11 -5.94
C TRP A 263 -7.49 -15.76 -6.58
N ILE A 264 -8.31 -14.93 -5.92
CA ILE A 264 -8.58 -13.56 -6.37
C ILE A 264 -8.85 -12.63 -5.18
N THR A 265 -8.39 -11.37 -5.26
CA THR A 265 -8.77 -10.33 -4.30
C THR A 265 -10.09 -9.66 -4.70
N PRO A 266 -11.03 -9.45 -3.78
CA PRO A 266 -12.22 -8.63 -4.03
C PRO A 266 -11.90 -7.13 -3.95
N VAL A 267 -12.68 -6.30 -4.64
CA VAL A 267 -12.69 -4.84 -4.45
C VAL A 267 -14.11 -4.35 -4.22
N PRO A 268 -14.40 -3.77 -3.02
CA PRO A 268 -13.50 -3.55 -1.88
C PRO A 268 -13.25 -4.82 -1.06
N GLY A 269 -12.22 -4.79 -0.20
CA GLY A 269 -11.94 -5.83 0.79
C GLY A 269 -10.70 -6.69 0.54
N GLY A 270 -10.03 -6.50 -0.62
CA GLY A 270 -8.74 -7.12 -0.93
C GLY A 270 -7.55 -6.29 -0.45
N VAL A 271 -6.83 -5.67 -1.39
CA VAL A 271 -5.56 -4.99 -1.12
C VAL A 271 -5.70 -3.75 -0.22
N GLY A 272 -6.74 -2.93 -0.40
CA GLY A 272 -6.87 -1.66 0.33
C GLY A 272 -6.76 -1.77 1.86
N PRO A 273 -7.47 -2.70 2.54
CA PRO A 273 -7.30 -2.92 3.99
C PRO A 273 -5.88 -3.31 4.39
N MET A 274 -5.17 -4.08 3.56
CA MET A 274 -3.80 -4.50 3.83
C MET A 274 -2.80 -3.34 3.81
N THR A 275 -3.02 -2.35 2.94
CA THR A 275 -2.21 -1.12 2.92
C THR A 275 -2.22 -0.41 4.28
N ILE A 276 -3.39 -0.33 4.93
CA ILE A 276 -3.53 0.29 6.24
C ILE A 276 -2.78 -0.53 7.31
N ALA A 277 -2.92 -1.84 7.30
CA ALA A 277 -2.23 -2.71 8.26
C ALA A 277 -0.70 -2.62 8.12
N SER A 278 -0.19 -2.60 6.87
CA SER A 278 1.25 -2.45 6.61
C SER A 278 1.79 -1.09 7.02
N LEU A 279 0.99 -0.03 6.88
CA LEU A 279 1.37 1.30 7.38
C LEU A 279 1.52 1.31 8.91
N LEU A 280 0.62 0.65 9.63
CA LEU A 280 0.74 0.51 11.08
C LEU A 280 1.97 -0.34 11.47
N GLU A 281 2.26 -1.40 10.74
CA GLU A 281 3.44 -2.23 10.94
C GLU A 281 4.73 -1.41 10.77
N ASN A 282 4.85 -0.62 9.70
CA ASN A 282 5.97 0.29 9.46
C ASN A 282 6.09 1.34 10.59
N THR A 283 4.95 1.89 11.05
CA THR A 283 4.96 2.90 12.14
C THR A 283 5.38 2.29 13.47
N LEU A 284 4.94 1.08 13.79
CA LEU A 284 5.42 0.35 14.97
C LEU A 284 6.92 0.08 14.89
N GLN A 285 7.41 -0.38 13.73
CA GLN A 285 8.83 -0.59 13.49
C GLN A 285 9.64 0.70 13.69
N ALA A 286 9.16 1.84 13.18
CA ALA A 286 9.80 3.14 13.37
C ALA A 286 9.87 3.52 14.85
N SER A 287 8.78 3.32 15.60
CA SER A 287 8.75 3.58 17.05
C SER A 287 9.75 2.75 17.83
N LEU A 288 9.88 1.47 17.51
CA LEU A 288 10.85 0.56 18.14
C LEU A 288 12.30 0.96 17.82
N GLN A 289 12.60 1.29 16.57
CA GLN A 289 13.93 1.75 16.15
C GLN A 289 14.34 3.06 16.85
N ASN A 290 13.40 3.99 17.03
CA ASN A 290 13.64 5.23 17.76
C ASN A 290 13.92 4.99 19.25
N ALA A 291 13.27 4.00 19.87
CA ALA A 291 13.48 3.64 21.27
C ALA A 291 14.86 2.98 21.52
N ASP A 292 15.34 2.19 20.56
CA ASP A 292 16.64 1.51 20.66
C ASP A 292 17.83 2.43 20.32
N GLY A 293 17.60 3.69 19.91
CA GLY A 293 18.64 4.63 19.51
C GLY A 293 19.44 4.17 18.29
N ILE A 294 18.86 3.31 17.46
CA ILE A 294 19.46 2.85 16.20
C ILE A 294 19.29 3.96 15.17
N SER A 295 20.30 4.78 15.03
CA SER A 295 20.42 5.89 14.07
C SER A 295 20.94 5.41 12.71
#